data_ec21f9623eff11fd63666f637c058d1f
#
_entry.id   ec21f9623eff11fd63666f637c058d1f
#
_cell.length_a   1.000
_cell.length_b   1.000
_cell.length_c   1.000
_cell.angle_alpha   90.00
_cell.angle_beta   90.00
_cell.angle_gamma   90.00
#
_symmetry.space_group_name_H-M   'P 1'
#
loop_
_entity.id
_entity.type
_entity.pdbx_description
1 polymer ?
#
loop_
_entity_poly.entity_id
_entity_poly.type
_entity_poly.pdbx_seq_one_letter_code
_entity_poly.pdbx_strand_id
1 'polypeptide(L)'
;MIVIGFIIIGLVALCAPLAIKIVFGEQWIQAAEFIQILSVLYFMKIIINPISANFYVFNALGKQFISELIRFILICVSLFLALEFFVTPTTSLLCISLVSATGYLIHGIFAWSTIKEYKSEEIKHD
;
A
#
# COMPACT_ATOMS: atom_id res chain seq x y z
N MET A 1 10.65 -4.11 -13.34
CA MET A 1 9.72 -3.07 -12.86
C MET A 1 9.79 -2.83 -11.34
N ILE A 2 9.80 -3.87 -10.49
CA ILE A 2 9.88 -3.73 -9.02
C ILE A 2 11.16 -2.99 -8.59
N VAL A 3 12.32 -3.35 -9.16
CA VAL A 3 13.60 -2.71 -8.85
C VAL A 3 13.60 -1.22 -9.20
N ILE A 4 13.04 -0.86 -10.35
CA ILE A 4 12.91 0.55 -10.77
C ILE A 4 12.00 1.31 -9.80
N GLY A 5 10.86 0.71 -9.43
CA GLY A 5 9.94 1.28 -8.44
C GLY A 5 10.60 1.50 -7.08
N PHE A 6 11.41 0.53 -6.63
CA PHE A 6 12.17 0.64 -5.38
C PHE A 6 13.16 1.81 -5.41
N ILE A 7 13.92 1.94 -6.52
CA ILE A 7 14.90 3.03 -6.69
C ILE A 7 14.20 4.39 -6.69
N ILE A 8 13.09 4.51 -7.44
CA ILE A 8 12.34 5.78 -7.54
C ILE A 8 11.76 6.19 -6.18
N ILE A 9 11.10 5.26 -5.47
CA ILE A 9 10.51 5.57 -4.16
C ILE A 9 11.59 5.88 -3.13
N GLY A 10 12.68 5.11 -3.12
CA GLY A 10 13.82 5.36 -2.24
C GLY A 10 14.43 6.75 -2.50
N LEU A 11 14.60 7.10 -3.75
CA LEU A 11 15.11 8.43 -4.15
C LEU A 11 14.14 9.54 -3.71
N VAL A 12 12.85 9.37 -3.95
CA VAL A 12 11.83 10.35 -3.53
C VAL A 12 11.82 10.50 -2.01
N ALA A 13 11.84 9.41 -1.25
CA ALA A 13 11.84 9.44 0.21
C ALA A 13 13.08 10.14 0.79
N LEU A 14 14.25 9.94 0.17
CA LEU A 14 15.51 10.56 0.59
C LEU A 14 15.61 12.03 0.17
N CYS A 15 15.16 12.35 -1.05
CA CYS A 15 15.26 13.69 -1.59
C CYS A 15 14.11 14.63 -1.17
N ALA A 16 12.97 14.08 -0.71
CA ALA A 16 11.80 14.87 -0.35
C ALA A 16 12.09 16.00 0.65
N PRO A 17 12.78 15.79 1.79
CA PRO A 17 13.04 16.86 2.75
C PRO A 17 13.92 17.97 2.15
N LEU A 18 14.90 17.60 1.35
CA LEU A 18 15.81 18.56 0.70
C LEU A 18 15.07 19.35 -0.39
N ALA A 19 14.31 18.66 -1.24
CA ALA A 19 13.54 19.29 -2.31
C ALA A 19 12.48 20.24 -1.78
N ILE A 20 11.76 19.83 -0.74
CA ILE A 20 10.72 20.67 -0.13
C ILE A 20 11.34 21.88 0.55
N LYS A 21 12.44 21.72 1.26
CA LYS A 21 13.14 22.84 1.90
C LYS A 21 13.61 23.88 0.87
N ILE A 22 14.15 23.45 -0.27
CA ILE A 22 14.66 24.35 -1.31
C ILE A 22 13.53 25.03 -2.08
N VAL A 23 12.47 24.30 -2.42
CA VAL A 23 11.39 24.79 -3.30
C VAL A 23 10.33 25.58 -2.52
N PHE A 24 9.93 25.09 -1.34
CA PHE A 24 8.81 25.62 -0.57
C PHE A 24 9.22 26.31 0.74
N GLY A 25 10.47 26.10 1.20
CA GLY A 25 10.98 26.68 2.43
C GLY A 25 10.72 25.81 3.68
N GLU A 26 11.28 26.25 4.81
CA GLU A 26 11.26 25.48 6.08
C GLU A 26 9.88 25.25 6.66
N GLN A 27 8.92 26.10 6.37
CA GLN A 27 7.54 25.96 6.83
C GLN A 27 6.83 24.69 6.29
N TRP A 28 7.36 24.07 5.24
CA TRP A 28 6.79 22.89 4.60
C TRP A 28 7.52 21.57 4.96
N ILE A 29 8.44 21.59 5.93
CA ILE A 29 9.19 20.39 6.35
C ILE A 29 8.25 19.27 6.81
N GLN A 30 7.12 19.59 7.46
CA GLN A 30 6.12 18.61 7.85
C GLN A 30 5.52 17.85 6.65
N ALA A 31 5.40 18.49 5.49
CA ALA A 31 4.97 17.80 4.28
C ALA A 31 6.01 16.79 3.78
N ALA A 32 7.31 17.04 4.00
CA ALA A 32 8.36 16.08 3.70
C ALA A 32 8.27 14.83 4.56
N GLU A 33 7.98 14.97 5.86
CA GLU A 33 7.74 13.84 6.76
C GLU A 33 6.54 13.00 6.29
N PHE A 34 5.47 13.64 5.85
CA PHE A 34 4.30 12.94 5.30
C PHE A 34 4.64 12.14 4.04
N ILE A 35 5.45 12.69 3.14
CA ILE A 35 5.92 11.97 1.94
C ILE A 35 6.78 10.76 2.33
N GLN A 36 7.64 10.88 3.32
CA GLN A 36 8.47 9.76 3.80
C GLN A 36 7.61 8.64 4.40
N ILE A 37 6.61 8.97 5.21
CA ILE A 37 5.68 8.00 5.79
C ILE A 37 4.88 7.29 4.69
N LEU A 38 4.35 8.05 3.74
CA LEU A 38 3.58 7.50 2.63
C LEU A 38 4.43 6.69 1.64
N SER A 39 5.73 6.94 1.55
CA SER A 39 6.62 6.20 0.67
C SER A 39 6.64 4.70 0.99
N VAL A 40 6.52 4.32 2.26
CA VAL A 40 6.41 2.92 2.71
C VAL A 40 5.15 2.28 2.14
N LEU A 41 4.02 2.99 2.20
CA LEU A 41 2.74 2.52 1.65
C LEU A 41 2.81 2.37 0.12
N TYR A 42 3.37 3.35 -0.58
CA TYR A 42 3.54 3.29 -2.03
C TYR A 42 4.49 2.18 -2.45
N PHE A 43 5.51 1.88 -1.65
CA PHE A 43 6.40 0.77 -1.87
C PHE A 43 5.64 -0.57 -1.85
N MET A 44 4.82 -0.81 -0.82
CA MET A 44 3.96 -2.00 -0.76
C MET A 44 3.00 -2.07 -1.94
N LYS A 45 2.42 -0.95 -2.34
CA LYS A 45 1.52 -0.86 -3.51
C LYS A 45 2.20 -1.28 -4.82
N ILE A 46 3.45 -0.85 -5.06
CA ILE A 46 4.19 -1.21 -6.27
C ILE A 46 4.51 -2.71 -6.32
N ILE A 47 4.80 -3.34 -5.18
CA ILE A 47 5.06 -4.78 -5.12
C ILE A 47 3.79 -5.58 -5.39
N ILE A 48 2.66 -5.17 -4.81
CA ILE A 48 1.44 -5.97 -4.80
C ILE A 48 0.58 -5.74 -6.05
N ASN A 49 0.59 -4.54 -6.65
CA ASN A 49 -0.20 -4.25 -7.85
C ASN A 49 0.01 -5.25 -9.01
N PRO A 50 1.25 -5.63 -9.41
CA PRO A 50 1.45 -6.61 -10.47
C PRO A 50 0.87 -7.98 -10.12
N ILE A 51 0.91 -8.36 -8.83
CA ILE A 51 0.37 -9.63 -8.35
C ILE A 51 -1.15 -9.61 -8.41
N SER A 52 -1.76 -8.46 -8.14
CA SER A 52 -3.22 -8.26 -8.19
C SER A 52 -3.78 -8.40 -9.62
N ALA A 53 -2.97 -8.18 -10.65
CA ALA A 53 -3.39 -8.39 -12.04
C ALA A 53 -3.82 -9.85 -12.32
N ASN A 54 -3.35 -10.81 -11.53
CA ASN A 54 -3.75 -12.20 -11.64
C ASN A 54 -5.25 -12.44 -11.37
N PHE A 55 -5.90 -11.58 -10.57
CA PHE A 55 -7.36 -11.68 -10.36
C PHE A 55 -8.15 -11.53 -11.67
N TYR A 56 -7.66 -10.70 -12.58
CA TYR A 56 -8.27 -10.53 -13.91
C TYR A 56 -7.99 -11.73 -14.81
N VAL A 57 -6.75 -12.23 -14.80
CA VAL A 57 -6.33 -13.38 -15.62
C VAL A 57 -7.11 -14.64 -15.24
N PHE A 58 -7.30 -14.88 -13.96
CA PHE A 58 -7.99 -16.06 -13.43
C PHE A 58 -9.49 -15.86 -13.19
N ASN A 59 -10.06 -14.76 -13.68
CA ASN A 59 -11.48 -14.41 -13.53
C ASN A 59 -11.99 -14.46 -12.08
N ALA A 60 -11.09 -14.17 -11.11
CA ALA A 60 -11.36 -14.22 -9.68
C ALA A 60 -11.76 -12.84 -9.11
N LEU A 61 -12.56 -12.09 -9.86
CA LEU A 61 -12.97 -10.72 -9.51
C LEU A 61 -13.72 -10.64 -8.17
N GLY A 62 -14.45 -11.69 -7.79
CA GLY A 62 -15.13 -11.75 -6.49
C GLY A 62 -14.14 -11.73 -5.32
N LYS A 63 -13.01 -12.47 -5.42
CA LYS A 63 -11.96 -12.46 -4.39
C LYS A 63 -11.25 -11.10 -4.33
N GLN A 64 -11.02 -10.47 -5.48
CA GLN A 64 -10.48 -9.12 -5.55
C GLN A 64 -11.40 -8.13 -4.84
N PHE A 65 -12.71 -8.16 -5.14
CA PHE A 65 -13.68 -7.25 -4.52
C PHE A 65 -13.71 -7.41 -3.00
N ILE A 66 -13.73 -8.64 -2.49
CA ILE A 66 -13.73 -8.91 -1.04
C ILE A 66 -12.45 -8.35 -0.39
N SER A 67 -11.28 -8.58 -0.97
CA SER A 67 -10.02 -8.09 -0.42
C SER A 67 -9.92 -6.56 -0.43
N GLU A 68 -10.44 -5.90 -1.47
CA GLU A 68 -10.53 -4.44 -1.54
C GLU A 68 -11.52 -3.88 -0.51
N LEU A 69 -12.64 -4.56 -0.30
CA LEU A 69 -13.64 -4.18 0.71
C LEU A 69 -13.06 -4.28 2.12
N ILE A 70 -12.34 -5.35 2.44
CA ILE A 70 -11.64 -5.53 3.72
C ILE A 70 -10.64 -4.38 3.93
N ARG A 71 -9.84 -4.06 2.91
CA ARG A 71 -8.89 -2.96 2.97
C ARG A 71 -9.56 -1.62 3.20
N PHE A 72 -10.67 -1.36 2.51
CA PHE A 72 -11.45 -0.14 2.67
C PHE A 72 -11.99 0.00 4.11
N ILE A 73 -12.55 -1.08 4.67
CA ILE A 73 -13.03 -1.09 6.05
C ILE A 73 -11.89 -0.83 7.03
N LEU A 74 -10.73 -1.47 6.85
CA LEU A 74 -9.55 -1.25 7.69
C LEU A 74 -9.09 0.21 7.69
N ILE A 75 -9.08 0.86 6.51
CA ILE A 75 -8.73 2.28 6.39
C ILE A 75 -9.75 3.16 7.10
N CYS A 76 -11.05 2.90 6.93
CA CYS A 76 -12.10 3.66 7.59
C CYS A 76 -12.02 3.53 9.12
N VAL A 77 -11.81 2.33 9.65
CA VAL A 77 -11.63 2.08 11.08
C VAL A 77 -10.38 2.79 11.59
N SER A 78 -9.27 2.70 10.86
CA SER A 78 -8.03 3.37 11.23
C SER A 78 -8.18 4.89 11.26
N LEU A 79 -8.90 5.46 10.29
CA LEU A 79 -9.19 6.89 10.24
C LEU A 79 -10.05 7.33 11.43
N PHE A 80 -11.09 6.54 11.76
CA PHE A 80 -11.96 6.83 12.90
C PHE A 80 -11.19 6.79 14.23
N LEU A 81 -10.37 5.75 14.44
CA LEU A 81 -9.52 5.64 15.62
C LEU A 81 -8.47 6.77 15.68
N ALA A 82 -7.95 7.18 14.54
CA ALA A 82 -7.00 8.28 14.47
C ALA A 82 -7.62 9.61 14.93
N LEU A 83 -8.88 9.86 14.60
CA LEU A 83 -9.59 11.07 15.00
C LEU A 83 -9.89 11.10 16.50
N GLU A 84 -10.16 9.94 17.11
CA GLU A 84 -10.52 9.84 18.53
C GLU A 84 -9.28 9.86 19.46
N PHE A 85 -8.19 9.17 19.07
CA PHE A 85 -7.07 8.87 19.97
C PHE A 85 -5.78 9.65 19.66
N PHE A 86 -5.60 10.18 18.45
CA PHE A 86 -4.35 10.81 18.07
C PHE A 86 -4.46 12.33 17.96
N VAL A 87 -3.68 13.01 18.77
CA VAL A 87 -3.65 14.48 18.85
C VAL A 87 -2.80 15.10 17.72
N THR A 88 -1.82 14.35 17.18
CA THR A 88 -0.89 14.89 16.20
C THR A 88 -1.14 14.33 14.79
N PRO A 89 -1.11 15.17 13.74
CA PRO A 89 -1.32 14.72 12.36
C PRO A 89 -0.33 13.65 11.90
N THR A 90 0.92 13.73 12.36
CA THR A 90 1.99 12.78 11.99
C THR A 90 1.72 11.37 12.52
N THR A 91 1.27 11.23 13.79
CA THR A 91 0.93 9.93 14.38
C THR A 91 -0.30 9.32 13.73
N SER A 92 -1.30 10.13 13.40
CA SER A 92 -2.49 9.68 12.65
C SER A 92 -2.10 9.12 11.29
N LEU A 93 -1.24 9.84 10.56
CA LEU A 93 -0.79 9.42 9.25
C LEU A 93 0.07 8.14 9.30
N LEU A 94 0.93 7.99 10.32
CA LEU A 94 1.69 6.76 10.56
C LEU A 94 0.77 5.56 10.78
N CYS A 95 -0.24 5.68 11.63
CA CYS A 95 -1.20 4.61 11.88
C CYS A 95 -1.97 4.22 10.62
N ILE A 96 -2.48 5.19 9.87
CA ILE A 96 -3.19 4.95 8.61
C ILE A 96 -2.27 4.28 7.59
N SER A 97 -1.02 4.71 7.49
CA SER A 97 -0.03 4.13 6.57
C SER A 97 0.28 2.67 6.93
N LEU A 98 0.50 2.36 8.21
CA LEU A 98 0.76 1.00 8.67
C LEU A 98 -0.45 0.08 8.47
N VAL A 99 -1.65 0.54 8.82
CA VAL A 99 -2.89 -0.24 8.60
C VAL A 99 -3.13 -0.46 7.11
N SER A 100 -2.88 0.55 6.28
CA SER A 100 -2.99 0.39 4.82
C SER A 100 -1.96 -0.58 4.27
N ALA A 101 -0.72 -0.57 4.77
CA ALA A 101 0.32 -1.52 4.39
C ALA A 101 -0.08 -2.97 4.75
N THR A 102 -0.65 -3.21 5.94
CA THR A 102 -1.19 -4.53 6.30
C THR A 102 -2.34 -4.95 5.41
N GLY A 103 -3.22 -4.02 5.02
CA GLY A 103 -4.28 -4.26 4.04
C GLY A 103 -3.73 -4.70 2.67
N TYR A 104 -2.63 -4.11 2.21
CA TYR A 104 -1.95 -4.55 0.98
C TYR A 104 -1.33 -5.95 1.12
N LEU A 105 -0.77 -6.30 2.27
CA LEU A 105 -0.26 -7.66 2.52
C LEU A 105 -1.39 -8.70 2.45
N ILE A 106 -2.52 -8.43 3.08
CA ILE A 106 -3.71 -9.29 3.01
C ILE A 106 -4.16 -9.46 1.56
N HIS A 107 -4.27 -8.36 0.81
CA HIS A 107 -4.61 -8.39 -0.61
C HIS A 107 -3.62 -9.22 -1.44
N GLY A 108 -2.32 -9.11 -1.16
CA GLY A 108 -1.28 -9.93 -1.79
C GLY A 108 -1.42 -11.42 -1.49
N ILE A 109 -1.77 -11.79 -0.25
CA ILE A 109 -2.01 -13.18 0.16
C ILE A 109 -3.22 -13.75 -0.60
N PHE A 110 -4.31 -12.99 -0.72
CA PHE A 110 -5.48 -13.41 -1.52
C PHE A 110 -5.12 -13.64 -2.99
N ALA A 111 -4.35 -12.72 -3.59
CA ALA A 111 -3.89 -12.86 -4.97
C ALA A 111 -3.00 -14.10 -5.16
N TRP A 112 -2.09 -14.36 -4.22
CA TRP A 112 -1.24 -15.54 -4.23
C TRP A 112 -2.04 -16.85 -4.08
N SER A 113 -3.05 -16.88 -3.20
CA SER A 113 -3.91 -18.05 -3.01
C SER A 113 -4.67 -18.40 -4.29
N THR A 114 -5.14 -17.39 -5.03
CA THR A 114 -5.83 -17.58 -6.31
C THR A 114 -4.94 -18.25 -7.35
N ILE A 115 -3.66 -17.85 -7.44
CA ILE A 115 -2.68 -18.48 -8.35
C ILE A 115 -2.49 -19.96 -7.98
N LYS A 116 -2.37 -20.24 -6.68
CA LYS A 116 -2.13 -21.61 -6.18
C LYS A 116 -3.32 -22.53 -6.44
N GLU A 117 -4.55 -22.05 -6.25
CA GLU A 117 -5.76 -22.83 -6.58
C GLU A 117 -5.82 -23.16 -8.06
N TYR A 118 -5.62 -22.18 -8.93
CA TYR A 118 -5.68 -22.40 -10.37
C TYR A 118 -4.66 -23.42 -10.86
N LYS A 119 -3.42 -23.34 -10.37
CA LYS A 119 -2.37 -24.32 -10.68
C LYS A 119 -2.70 -25.72 -10.19
N SER A 120 -3.42 -25.86 -9.09
CA SER A 120 -3.87 -27.13 -8.53
C SER A 120 -5.01 -27.78 -9.35
N GLU A 121 -5.85 -26.97 -9.96
CA GLU A 121 -6.92 -27.46 -10.84
C GLU A 121 -6.37 -27.91 -12.20
N GLU A 122 -5.40 -27.19 -12.76
CA GLU A 122 -4.75 -27.54 -14.02
C GLU A 122 -4.06 -28.92 -13.94
N ILE A 123 -3.37 -29.22 -12.83
CA ILE A 123 -2.69 -30.52 -12.59
C ILE A 123 -3.68 -31.68 -12.43
N LYS A 124 -4.95 -31.43 -12.07
CA LYS A 124 -5.96 -32.50 -11.93
C LYS A 124 -6.64 -32.89 -13.23
N HIS A 125 -6.51 -32.05 -14.25
CA HIS A 125 -7.13 -32.27 -15.57
C HIS A 125 -6.17 -32.85 -16.62
N ASP A 126 -4.86 -32.90 -16.31
CA ASP A 126 -3.84 -33.64 -17.07
C ASP A 126 -3.61 -35.05 -16.47
#